data_6833d9b9bf3c0aeda1893f9fc3fae206
#
_entry.id   6833d9b9bf3c0aeda1893f9fc3fae206
#
_cell.length_a   1.000
_cell.length_b   1.000
_cell.length_c   1.000
_cell.angle_alpha   90.00
_cell.angle_beta   90.00
_cell.angle_gamma   90.00
#
_symmetry.space_group_name_H-M   'P 1'
#
loop_
_entity.id
_entity.type
_entity.pdbx_description
1 polymer ?
#
loop_
_entity_poly.entity_id
_entity_poly.type
_entity_poly.pdbx_seq_one_letter_code
_entity_poly.pdbx_strand_id
1 'polypeptide(L)'
;MSGEQLPFHQAKRCYRQRLWKTGEGADASIVIGGFRIPVHSSILEEESRYFHSEFRRSFQERGRPELHFDIKNVNTVWRTLELIYLGTYSNELCPLSYLSDEGNELALHGSVYNMAVSWGLSNNLQEIIFRNYKNTVENSWQPLAFLESVNIIFGLLRESGMVHAPGMSIIASEWLDPDRLREDRIAQLVVQQLETRREAFEDDSSIMLCQSLQNCPVLLRLFLQRWLVAKRKS
;
A
#
# COMPACT_ATOMS: atom_id res chain seq x y z
N MET A 1 -9.83 -0.35 44.73
CA MET A 1 -9.20 -0.77 43.44
C MET A 1 -9.63 0.22 42.40
N SER A 2 -8.82 1.25 42.16
CA SER A 2 -9.07 2.29 41.17
C SER A 2 -8.73 1.67 39.78
N GLY A 3 -9.78 1.32 39.02
CA GLY A 3 -9.63 0.92 37.64
C GLY A 3 -9.21 2.14 36.83
N GLU A 4 -7.93 2.22 36.44
CA GLU A 4 -7.46 3.19 35.46
C GLU A 4 -8.21 2.94 34.18
N GLN A 5 -9.07 3.88 33.78
CA GLN A 5 -9.71 3.86 32.47
C GLN A 5 -8.63 4.12 31.42
N LEU A 6 -8.45 3.16 30.51
CA LEU A 6 -7.57 3.32 29.35
C LEU A 6 -7.98 4.56 28.54
N PRO A 7 -7.03 5.36 28.02
CA PRO A 7 -7.32 6.44 27.08
C PRO A 7 -8.17 5.94 25.93
N PHE A 8 -9.13 6.74 25.46
CA PHE A 8 -10.11 6.36 24.44
C PHE A 8 -9.47 5.71 23.19
N HIS A 9 -8.38 6.28 22.69
CA HIS A 9 -7.65 5.72 21.54
C HIS A 9 -7.08 4.32 21.81
N GLN A 10 -6.60 4.08 23.00
CA GLN A 10 -6.05 2.79 23.39
C GLN A 10 -7.16 1.75 23.55
N ALA A 11 -8.29 2.13 24.14
CA ALA A 11 -9.47 1.29 24.24
C ALA A 11 -10.02 0.91 22.86
N LYS A 12 -10.12 1.87 21.91
CA LYS A 12 -10.54 1.63 20.53
C LYS A 12 -9.60 0.63 19.83
N ARG A 13 -8.30 0.79 20.00
CA ARG A 13 -7.30 -0.13 19.40
C ARG A 13 -7.42 -1.54 19.98
N CYS A 14 -7.51 -1.70 21.28
CA CYS A 14 -7.69 -3.02 21.90
C CYS A 14 -8.98 -3.70 21.45
N TYR A 15 -10.08 -2.92 21.31
CA TYR A 15 -11.34 -3.42 20.80
C TYR A 15 -11.22 -3.92 19.34
N ARG A 16 -10.67 -3.12 18.43
CA ARG A 16 -10.45 -3.51 17.02
C ARG A 16 -9.53 -4.73 16.91
N GLN A 17 -8.48 -4.82 17.74
CA GLN A 17 -7.58 -5.97 17.80
C GLN A 17 -8.30 -7.26 18.21
N ARG A 18 -9.22 -7.19 19.20
CA ARG A 18 -10.06 -8.33 19.56
C ARG A 18 -10.94 -8.76 18.39
N LEU A 19 -11.63 -7.83 17.76
CA LEU A 19 -12.52 -8.12 16.63
C LEU A 19 -11.76 -8.73 15.46
N TRP A 20 -10.56 -8.24 15.15
CA TRP A 20 -9.69 -8.83 14.12
C TRP A 20 -9.33 -10.29 14.40
N LYS A 21 -9.02 -10.60 15.65
CA LYS A 21 -8.63 -11.95 16.07
C LYS A 21 -9.80 -12.94 16.10
N THR A 22 -10.98 -12.50 16.49
CA THR A 22 -12.12 -13.38 16.76
C THR A 22 -13.14 -13.42 15.64
N GLY A 23 -13.22 -12.36 14.81
CA GLY A 23 -14.31 -12.18 13.85
C GLY A 23 -15.68 -11.98 14.49
N GLU A 24 -15.74 -11.78 15.82
CA GLU A 24 -16.98 -11.66 16.56
C GLU A 24 -17.80 -10.45 16.10
N GLY A 25 -19.05 -10.69 15.67
CA GLY A 25 -19.93 -9.63 15.17
C GLY A 25 -19.62 -9.16 13.75
N ALA A 26 -18.82 -9.89 12.98
CA ALA A 26 -18.59 -9.59 11.57
C ALA A 26 -19.89 -9.62 10.77
N ASP A 27 -20.14 -8.53 10.04
CA ASP A 27 -21.36 -8.31 9.24
C ASP A 27 -21.09 -8.27 7.74
N ALA A 28 -19.80 -8.33 7.34
CA ALA A 28 -19.34 -8.33 5.97
C ALA A 28 -18.25 -9.40 5.74
N SER A 29 -17.89 -9.64 4.48
CA SER A 29 -16.80 -10.55 4.15
C SER A 29 -15.97 -10.08 2.97
N ILE A 30 -14.66 -10.40 3.04
CA ILE A 30 -13.73 -10.28 1.92
C ILE A 30 -13.36 -11.68 1.47
N VAL A 31 -13.50 -11.94 0.17
CA VAL A 31 -13.20 -13.24 -0.43
C VAL A 31 -11.98 -13.12 -1.34
N ILE A 32 -10.98 -13.95 -1.08
CA ILE A 32 -9.72 -13.96 -1.85
C ILE A 32 -9.42 -15.40 -2.22
N GLY A 33 -9.44 -15.72 -3.53
CA GLY A 33 -9.13 -17.07 -4.00
C GLY A 33 -9.99 -18.18 -3.35
N GLY A 34 -11.25 -17.87 -3.01
CA GLY A 34 -12.17 -18.79 -2.32
C GLY A 34 -12.12 -18.71 -0.79
N PHE A 35 -11.11 -18.09 -0.20
CA PHE A 35 -11.03 -17.87 1.25
C PHE A 35 -11.89 -16.68 1.66
N ARG A 36 -12.70 -16.88 2.69
CA ARG A 36 -13.57 -15.85 3.24
C ARG A 36 -13.01 -15.33 4.54
N ILE A 37 -12.70 -14.02 4.56
CA ILE A 37 -12.24 -13.28 5.72
C ILE A 37 -13.45 -12.52 6.29
N PRO A 38 -13.93 -12.85 7.51
CA PRO A 38 -14.98 -12.09 8.15
C PRO A 38 -14.45 -10.70 8.54
N VAL A 39 -15.21 -9.65 8.23
CA VAL A 39 -14.85 -8.25 8.50
C VAL A 39 -16.04 -7.47 9.03
N HIS A 40 -15.76 -6.31 9.63
CA HIS A 40 -16.76 -5.40 10.18
C HIS A 40 -16.92 -4.20 9.24
N SER A 41 -18.06 -4.09 8.59
CA SER A 41 -18.32 -3.02 7.60
C SER A 41 -18.06 -1.65 8.18
N SER A 42 -18.55 -1.38 9.40
CA SER A 42 -18.38 -0.09 10.08
C SER A 42 -16.90 0.31 10.30
N ILE A 43 -16.01 -0.66 10.59
CA ILE A 43 -14.58 -0.38 10.79
C ILE A 43 -13.92 -0.05 9.45
N LEU A 44 -14.24 -0.81 8.39
CA LEU A 44 -13.66 -0.60 7.08
C LEU A 44 -14.17 0.69 6.44
N GLU A 45 -15.46 1.00 6.57
CA GLU A 45 -16.08 2.21 6.04
C GLU A 45 -15.57 3.48 6.74
N GLU A 46 -15.24 3.42 8.03
CA GLU A 46 -14.66 4.54 8.77
C GLU A 46 -13.30 4.95 8.21
N GLU A 47 -12.50 3.98 7.79
CA GLU A 47 -11.11 4.22 7.34
C GLU A 47 -10.95 4.30 5.82
N SER A 48 -11.98 3.94 5.05
CA SER A 48 -11.87 3.77 3.59
C SER A 48 -13.14 4.19 2.85
N ARG A 49 -12.97 5.14 1.92
CA ARG A 49 -14.05 5.57 1.02
C ARG A 49 -14.45 4.45 0.05
N TYR A 50 -13.52 3.61 -0.34
CA TYR A 50 -13.78 2.46 -1.21
C TYR A 50 -14.77 1.50 -0.55
N PHE A 51 -14.51 1.07 0.69
CA PHE A 51 -15.40 0.15 1.40
C PHE A 51 -16.78 0.75 1.64
N HIS A 52 -16.85 2.05 1.92
CA HIS A 52 -18.14 2.73 2.07
C HIS A 52 -19.03 2.63 0.81
N SER A 53 -18.45 2.76 -0.38
CA SER A 53 -19.20 2.65 -1.64
C SER A 53 -19.48 1.20 -2.03
N GLU A 54 -18.48 0.34 -1.92
CA GLU A 54 -18.55 -1.02 -2.42
C GLU A 54 -19.44 -1.94 -1.58
N PHE A 55 -19.44 -1.81 -0.26
CA PHE A 55 -20.34 -2.59 0.58
C PHE A 55 -21.81 -2.20 0.34
N ARG A 56 -22.10 -0.93 0.14
CA ARG A 56 -23.46 -0.49 -0.25
C ARG A 56 -23.89 -1.10 -1.58
N ARG A 57 -23.02 -1.06 -2.58
CA ARG A 57 -23.27 -1.65 -3.89
C ARG A 57 -23.49 -3.16 -3.79
N SER A 58 -22.58 -3.87 -3.12
CA SER A 58 -22.66 -5.32 -2.93
C SER A 58 -23.93 -5.74 -2.19
N PHE A 59 -24.34 -4.97 -1.17
CA PHE A 59 -25.59 -5.23 -0.46
C PHE A 59 -26.83 -5.06 -1.38
N GLN A 60 -26.85 -4.03 -2.21
CA GLN A 60 -27.94 -3.80 -3.16
C GLN A 60 -28.04 -4.91 -4.22
N GLU A 61 -26.88 -5.37 -4.74
CA GLU A 61 -26.82 -6.38 -5.79
C GLU A 61 -27.06 -7.82 -5.30
N ARG A 62 -26.55 -8.15 -4.10
CA ARG A 62 -26.42 -9.52 -3.60
C ARG A 62 -27.12 -9.77 -2.27
N GLY A 63 -27.68 -8.73 -1.63
CA GLY A 63 -28.32 -8.82 -0.33
C GLY A 63 -27.35 -9.03 0.84
N ARG A 64 -26.03 -8.94 0.60
CA ARG A 64 -25.00 -9.05 1.63
C ARG A 64 -23.74 -8.25 1.23
N PRO A 65 -23.04 -7.64 2.19
CA PRO A 65 -21.79 -6.92 1.94
C PRO A 65 -20.63 -7.93 1.78
N GLU A 66 -20.33 -8.28 0.54
CA GLU A 66 -19.24 -9.21 0.19
C GLU A 66 -18.42 -8.68 -0.97
N LEU A 67 -17.08 -8.61 -0.81
CA LEU A 67 -16.14 -8.14 -1.82
C LEU A 67 -15.16 -9.23 -2.20
N HIS A 68 -14.85 -9.33 -3.50
CA HIS A 68 -13.96 -10.34 -4.06
C HIS A 68 -12.68 -9.70 -4.57
N PHE A 69 -11.54 -10.29 -4.20
CA PHE A 69 -10.21 -9.90 -4.66
C PHE A 69 -9.48 -11.07 -5.31
N ASP A 70 -8.54 -10.75 -6.20
CA ASP A 70 -7.69 -11.75 -6.83
C ASP A 70 -6.74 -12.38 -5.78
N ILE A 71 -6.48 -13.67 -5.91
CA ILE A 71 -5.57 -14.44 -5.05
C ILE A 71 -4.15 -13.88 -5.06
N LYS A 72 -3.70 -13.31 -6.19
CA LYS A 72 -2.38 -12.66 -6.31
C LYS A 72 -2.16 -11.54 -5.31
N ASN A 73 -3.23 -10.96 -4.79
CA ASN A 73 -3.19 -9.84 -3.86
C ASN A 73 -3.37 -10.26 -2.40
N VAL A 74 -3.34 -11.55 -2.09
CA VAL A 74 -3.69 -12.07 -0.76
C VAL A 74 -2.87 -11.41 0.36
N ASN A 75 -1.54 -11.33 0.21
CA ASN A 75 -0.68 -10.69 1.20
C ASN A 75 -0.98 -9.19 1.33
N THR A 76 -1.11 -8.49 0.23
CA THR A 76 -1.38 -7.05 0.22
C THR A 76 -2.72 -6.73 0.86
N VAL A 77 -3.78 -7.47 0.50
CA VAL A 77 -5.12 -7.30 1.10
C VAL A 77 -5.07 -7.59 2.60
N TRP A 78 -4.44 -8.71 3.00
CA TRP A 78 -4.32 -9.09 4.40
C TRP A 78 -3.62 -8.00 5.22
N ARG A 79 -2.45 -7.51 4.76
CA ARG A 79 -1.68 -6.45 5.44
C ARG A 79 -2.41 -5.13 5.50
N THR A 80 -3.17 -4.80 4.45
CA THR A 80 -3.98 -3.58 4.45
C THR A 80 -5.15 -3.68 5.44
N LEU A 81 -5.76 -4.86 5.57
CA LEU A 81 -6.76 -5.11 6.61
C LEU A 81 -6.16 -5.05 8.02
N GLU A 82 -5.00 -5.68 8.25
CA GLU A 82 -4.27 -5.55 9.52
C GLU A 82 -4.03 -4.08 9.88
N LEU A 83 -3.57 -3.29 8.91
CA LEU A 83 -3.35 -1.85 9.11
C LEU A 83 -4.62 -1.14 9.57
N ILE A 84 -5.77 -1.42 8.96
CA ILE A 84 -7.06 -0.82 9.32
C ILE A 84 -7.48 -1.21 10.75
N TYR A 85 -7.34 -2.47 11.10
CA TYR A 85 -7.78 -2.97 12.42
C TYR A 85 -6.79 -2.66 13.54
N LEU A 86 -5.49 -2.81 13.27
CA LEU A 86 -4.45 -2.78 14.30
C LEU A 86 -3.69 -1.46 14.35
N GLY A 87 -3.82 -0.62 13.29
CA GLY A 87 -3.00 0.58 13.12
C GLY A 87 -1.53 0.23 12.85
N THR A 88 -1.24 -0.98 12.44
CA THR A 88 0.07 -1.49 12.03
C THR A 88 -0.13 -2.76 11.23
N TYR A 89 0.91 -3.21 10.52
CA TYR A 89 0.94 -4.52 9.86
C TYR A 89 2.31 -5.15 10.04
N SER A 90 2.37 -6.48 10.02
CA SER A 90 3.62 -7.21 10.20
C SER A 90 4.24 -7.58 8.85
N ASN A 91 5.55 -7.88 8.88
CA ASN A 91 6.26 -8.46 7.74
C ASN A 91 6.28 -10.01 7.80
N GLU A 92 5.65 -10.58 8.82
CA GLU A 92 5.52 -12.04 8.95
C GLU A 92 4.62 -12.58 7.84
N LEU A 93 4.73 -13.89 7.60
CA LEU A 93 3.87 -14.54 6.61
C LEU A 93 2.38 -14.38 6.97
N CYS A 94 1.59 -13.98 5.99
CA CYS A 94 0.14 -14.03 6.10
C CYS A 94 -0.30 -15.48 6.31
N PRO A 95 -1.33 -15.77 7.12
CA PRO A 95 -1.86 -17.12 7.27
C PRO A 95 -2.26 -17.80 5.95
N LEU A 96 -2.44 -17.01 4.89
CA LEU A 96 -2.76 -17.46 3.53
C LEU A 96 -1.56 -17.39 2.57
N SER A 97 -0.34 -17.15 3.07
CA SER A 97 0.87 -16.91 2.26
C SER A 97 1.30 -18.08 1.38
N TYR A 98 0.88 -19.31 1.73
CA TYR A 98 1.09 -20.47 0.85
C TYR A 98 0.44 -20.33 -0.53
N LEU A 99 -0.33 -19.26 -0.75
CA LEU A 99 -1.01 -18.94 -2.00
C LEU A 99 -0.29 -17.86 -2.83
N SER A 100 0.78 -17.27 -2.31
CA SER A 100 1.47 -16.15 -2.98
C SER A 100 2.98 -16.28 -2.89
N ASP A 101 3.68 -15.76 -3.90
CA ASP A 101 5.12 -15.58 -3.86
C ASP A 101 5.49 -14.53 -2.81
N GLU A 102 6.54 -14.81 -2.04
CA GLU A 102 7.09 -13.90 -1.06
C GLU A 102 7.93 -12.85 -1.78
N GLY A 103 7.35 -11.66 -1.95
CA GLY A 103 8.13 -10.50 -2.36
C GLY A 103 9.04 -10.00 -1.23
N ASN A 104 10.01 -9.14 -1.55
CA ASN A 104 10.82 -8.47 -0.53
C ASN A 104 9.98 -7.47 0.29
N GLU A 105 10.50 -7.08 1.47
CA GLU A 105 9.81 -6.20 2.41
C GLU A 105 9.45 -4.83 1.80
N LEU A 106 10.34 -4.25 0.98
CA LEU A 106 10.07 -2.99 0.29
C LEU A 106 8.94 -3.13 -0.75
N ALA A 107 8.91 -4.25 -1.47
CA ALA A 107 7.84 -4.57 -2.40
C ALA A 107 6.49 -4.70 -1.68
N LEU A 108 6.47 -5.34 -0.51
CA LEU A 108 5.28 -5.43 0.33
C LEU A 108 4.78 -4.04 0.75
N HIS A 109 5.67 -3.18 1.28
CA HIS A 109 5.28 -1.82 1.66
C HIS A 109 4.77 -1.02 0.47
N GLY A 110 5.38 -1.14 -0.71
CA GLY A 110 4.92 -0.53 -1.95
C GLY A 110 3.53 -0.99 -2.36
N SER A 111 3.28 -2.30 -2.28
CA SER A 111 1.97 -2.90 -2.59
C SER A 111 0.88 -2.43 -1.61
N VAL A 112 1.18 -2.41 -0.31
CA VAL A 112 0.25 -1.93 0.73
C VAL A 112 -0.03 -0.43 0.53
N TYR A 113 0.98 0.37 0.14
CA TYR A 113 0.79 1.77 -0.16
C TYR A 113 -0.18 1.97 -1.33
N ASN A 114 0.04 1.27 -2.45
CA ASN A 114 -0.84 1.36 -3.60
C ASN A 114 -2.28 0.97 -3.27
N MET A 115 -2.44 -0.09 -2.49
CA MET A 115 -3.76 -0.53 -2.05
C MET A 115 -4.42 0.50 -1.12
N ALA A 116 -3.67 1.08 -0.19
CA ALA A 116 -4.16 2.11 0.72
C ALA A 116 -4.64 3.36 -0.03
N VAL A 117 -3.89 3.80 -1.05
CA VAL A 117 -4.29 4.90 -1.93
C VAL A 117 -5.54 4.53 -2.72
N SER A 118 -5.56 3.34 -3.33
CA SER A 118 -6.69 2.84 -4.12
C SER A 118 -7.97 2.70 -3.30
N TRP A 119 -7.85 2.28 -2.07
CA TRP A 119 -8.97 2.17 -1.14
C TRP A 119 -9.33 3.50 -0.47
N GLY A 120 -8.57 4.56 -0.73
CA GLY A 120 -8.79 5.88 -0.13
C GLY A 120 -8.72 5.82 1.40
N LEU A 121 -7.71 5.13 1.95
CA LEU A 121 -7.50 5.06 3.39
C LEU A 121 -7.19 6.44 3.98
N SER A 122 -7.49 6.59 5.27
CA SER A 122 -7.21 7.81 6.01
C SER A 122 -5.72 8.20 5.97
N ASN A 123 -5.43 9.50 6.01
CA ASN A 123 -4.06 10.01 5.97
C ASN A 123 -3.19 9.45 7.09
N ASN A 124 -3.77 9.18 8.27
CA ASN A 124 -3.06 8.58 9.40
C ASN A 124 -2.52 7.18 9.07
N LEU A 125 -3.32 6.36 8.38
CA LEU A 125 -2.91 5.02 7.98
C LEU A 125 -1.86 5.07 6.86
N GLN A 126 -2.02 5.99 5.90
CA GLN A 126 -1.00 6.23 4.85
C GLN A 126 0.34 6.70 5.44
N GLU A 127 0.32 7.51 6.51
CA GLU A 127 1.52 7.94 7.24
C GLU A 127 2.27 6.77 7.87
N ILE A 128 1.56 5.77 8.40
CA ILE A 128 2.18 4.57 8.97
C ILE A 128 2.91 3.79 7.88
N ILE A 129 2.29 3.61 6.70
CA ILE A 129 2.91 2.90 5.58
C ILE A 129 4.16 3.66 5.12
N PHE A 130 4.05 4.98 4.94
CA PHE A 130 5.19 5.80 4.55
C PHE A 130 6.36 5.65 5.53
N ARG A 131 6.09 5.66 6.83
CA ARG A 131 7.13 5.50 7.87
C ARG A 131 7.78 4.13 7.81
N ASN A 132 6.99 3.06 7.64
CA ASN A 132 7.53 1.71 7.50
C ASN A 132 8.41 1.61 6.25
N TYR A 133 7.92 2.06 5.08
CA TYR A 133 8.69 2.09 3.84
C TYR A 133 10.01 2.85 4.01
N LYS A 134 9.95 4.07 4.57
CA LYS A 134 11.14 4.90 4.82
C LYS A 134 12.14 4.19 5.74
N ASN A 135 11.68 3.62 6.85
CA ASN A 135 12.53 2.91 7.80
C ASN A 135 13.23 1.72 7.12
N THR A 136 12.53 0.94 6.31
CA THR A 136 13.10 -0.21 5.59
C THR A 136 14.11 0.26 4.55
N VAL A 137 13.83 1.34 3.79
CA VAL A 137 14.78 1.95 2.86
C VAL A 137 16.05 2.43 3.57
N GLU A 138 15.95 3.00 4.76
CA GLU A 138 17.08 3.51 5.52
C GLU A 138 17.93 2.41 6.16
N ASN A 139 17.30 1.35 6.66
CA ASN A 139 17.96 0.32 7.50
C ASN A 139 18.29 -0.99 6.74
N SER A 140 17.57 -1.31 5.66
CA SER A 140 17.68 -2.58 4.95
C SER A 140 17.84 -2.36 3.44
N TRP A 141 18.75 -1.44 3.07
CA TRP A 141 18.94 -1.05 1.68
C TRP A 141 19.47 -2.21 0.83
N GLN A 142 18.73 -2.52 -0.23
CA GLN A 142 19.12 -3.42 -1.30
C GLN A 142 18.67 -2.82 -2.65
N PRO A 143 19.59 -2.52 -3.60
CA PRO A 143 19.25 -1.81 -4.83
C PRO A 143 18.13 -2.47 -5.64
N LEU A 144 18.19 -3.79 -5.82
CA LEU A 144 17.18 -4.53 -6.60
C LEU A 144 15.81 -4.52 -5.91
N ALA A 145 15.77 -4.77 -4.60
CA ALA A 145 14.53 -4.71 -3.81
C ALA A 145 13.89 -3.32 -3.82
N PHE A 146 14.74 -2.28 -3.77
CA PHE A 146 14.27 -0.90 -3.89
C PHE A 146 13.67 -0.62 -5.29
N LEU A 147 14.34 -1.01 -6.38
CA LEU A 147 13.84 -0.82 -7.73
C LEU A 147 12.54 -1.60 -7.98
N GLU A 148 12.42 -2.81 -7.43
CA GLU A 148 11.19 -3.58 -7.48
C GLU A 148 10.04 -2.81 -6.80
N SER A 149 10.28 -2.27 -5.60
CA SER A 149 9.27 -1.45 -4.91
C SER A 149 8.89 -0.19 -5.68
N VAL A 150 9.86 0.46 -6.35
CA VAL A 150 9.62 1.61 -7.22
C VAL A 150 8.73 1.21 -8.41
N ASN A 151 8.99 0.07 -9.03
CA ASN A 151 8.15 -0.45 -10.10
C ASN A 151 6.73 -0.74 -9.63
N ILE A 152 6.56 -1.29 -8.43
CA ILE A 152 5.25 -1.52 -7.83
C ILE A 152 4.53 -0.20 -7.58
N ILE A 153 5.19 0.77 -6.96
CA ILE A 153 4.56 2.04 -6.58
C ILE A 153 4.19 2.88 -7.80
N PHE A 154 5.07 3.00 -8.80
CA PHE A 154 4.90 3.93 -9.91
C PHE A 154 4.72 3.26 -11.27
N GLY A 155 5.11 2.02 -11.37
CA GLY A 155 5.46 1.53 -12.67
C GLY A 155 4.41 0.77 -13.38
N LEU A 156 3.76 -0.08 -12.92
CA LEU A 156 3.15 -1.06 -13.82
C LEU A 156 1.95 -1.77 -13.20
N LEU A 157 1.11 -0.99 -12.64
CA LEU A 157 -0.26 -1.40 -12.39
C LEU A 157 -0.98 -1.90 -13.67
N ARG A 158 -0.30 -1.84 -14.84
CA ARG A 158 -0.88 -2.27 -16.11
C ARG A 158 -0.89 -3.79 -16.34
N GLU A 159 -0.03 -4.56 -15.70
CA GLU A 159 0.06 -6.01 -15.96
C GLU A 159 -0.33 -6.93 -14.79
N SER A 160 -0.43 -6.44 -13.59
CA SER A 160 -0.66 -7.27 -12.41
C SER A 160 -2.12 -7.41 -12.01
N GLY A 161 -3.04 -7.72 -12.92
CA GLY A 161 -4.38 -8.22 -12.54
C GLY A 161 -5.20 -7.38 -11.53
N MET A 162 -4.68 -6.25 -11.03
CA MET A 162 -5.43 -5.30 -10.20
C MET A 162 -6.49 -4.53 -11.00
N VAL A 163 -6.58 -4.80 -12.28
CA VAL A 163 -7.37 -4.09 -13.26
C VAL A 163 -8.80 -4.43 -13.10
N HIS A 164 -9.51 -4.58 -12.20
CA HIS A 164 -11.00 -4.65 -12.22
C HIS A 164 -11.67 -4.69 -10.86
N ALA A 165 -11.17 -3.92 -9.87
CA ALA A 165 -12.17 -3.34 -9.00
C ALA A 165 -12.80 -2.17 -9.80
N PRO A 166 -14.11 -2.21 -10.08
CA PRO A 166 -14.79 -1.09 -10.72
C PRO A 166 -14.55 0.15 -9.85
N GLY A 167 -13.89 1.17 -10.38
CA GLY A 167 -13.47 2.37 -9.64
C GLY A 167 -11.96 2.63 -9.64
N MET A 168 -11.11 1.63 -9.88
CA MET A 168 -9.64 1.80 -9.88
C MET A 168 -9.09 2.48 -11.15
N SER A 169 -9.84 2.54 -12.24
CA SER A 169 -9.40 3.22 -13.47
C SER A 169 -9.20 4.73 -13.32
N ILE A 170 -9.80 5.34 -12.31
CA ILE A 170 -9.68 6.78 -12.05
C ILE A 170 -8.33 7.10 -11.39
N ILE A 171 -7.81 6.19 -10.58
CA ILE A 171 -6.60 6.42 -9.78
C ILE A 171 -5.33 6.37 -10.65
N ALA A 172 -5.28 5.49 -11.64
CA ALA A 172 -4.13 5.42 -12.54
C ALA A 172 -3.92 6.72 -13.34
N SER A 173 -4.98 7.47 -13.66
CA SER A 173 -4.87 8.77 -14.33
C SER A 173 -4.43 9.89 -13.39
N GLU A 174 -4.77 9.82 -12.10
CA GLU A 174 -4.38 10.81 -11.09
C GLU A 174 -2.88 10.75 -10.76
N TRP A 175 -2.26 9.55 -10.83
CA TRP A 175 -0.80 9.39 -10.66
C TRP A 175 0.03 9.92 -11.82
N LEU A 176 -0.62 10.22 -12.95
CA LEU A 176 0.04 10.83 -14.11
C LEU A 176 0.13 12.36 -13.99
N ASP A 177 -0.47 12.96 -12.97
CA ASP A 177 -0.36 14.39 -12.72
C ASP A 177 1.02 14.73 -12.07
N PRO A 178 1.90 15.43 -12.79
CA PRO A 178 3.23 15.78 -12.28
C PRO A 178 3.21 16.64 -11.03
N ASP A 179 2.19 17.46 -10.84
CA ASP A 179 2.12 18.38 -9.70
C ASP A 179 1.72 17.60 -8.44
N ARG A 180 0.83 16.65 -8.56
CA ARG A 180 0.44 15.75 -7.45
C ARG A 180 1.60 14.85 -6.99
N LEU A 181 2.39 14.31 -7.92
CA LEU A 181 3.59 13.53 -7.60
C LEU A 181 4.69 14.35 -6.92
N ARG A 182 4.76 15.67 -7.19
CA ARG A 182 5.70 16.55 -6.47
C ARG A 182 5.36 16.70 -4.99
N GLU A 183 4.09 16.56 -4.62
CA GLU A 183 3.61 16.63 -3.25
C GLU A 183 3.62 15.24 -2.58
N ASP A 184 3.71 14.17 -3.37
CA ASP A 184 3.73 12.81 -2.84
C ASP A 184 5.04 12.50 -2.12
N ARG A 185 4.91 12.12 -0.85
CA ARG A 185 6.05 11.91 0.05
C ARG A 185 6.88 10.69 -0.34
N ILE A 186 6.25 9.62 -0.84
CA ILE A 186 6.98 8.43 -1.31
C ILE A 186 7.73 8.76 -2.59
N ALA A 187 7.12 9.50 -3.53
CA ALA A 187 7.81 9.95 -4.73
C ALA A 187 9.04 10.80 -4.40
N GLN A 188 8.90 11.73 -3.46
CA GLN A 188 10.02 12.54 -2.98
C GLN A 188 11.13 11.70 -2.33
N LEU A 189 10.76 10.73 -1.48
CA LEU A 189 11.72 9.82 -0.85
C LEU A 189 12.44 8.98 -1.90
N VAL A 190 11.72 8.42 -2.86
CA VAL A 190 12.32 7.60 -3.94
C VAL A 190 13.33 8.43 -4.74
N VAL A 191 12.96 9.64 -5.18
CA VAL A 191 13.88 10.51 -5.91
C VAL A 191 15.10 10.86 -5.06
N GLN A 192 14.92 11.17 -3.79
CA GLN A 192 16.02 11.44 -2.86
C GLN A 192 16.98 10.24 -2.74
N GLN A 193 16.46 9.02 -2.63
CA GLN A 193 17.29 7.82 -2.54
C GLN A 193 18.05 7.54 -3.84
N LEU A 194 17.42 7.74 -5.00
CA LEU A 194 18.09 7.64 -6.29
C LEU A 194 19.23 8.65 -6.46
N GLU A 195 19.06 9.87 -5.93
CA GLU A 195 20.12 10.89 -5.94
C GLU A 195 21.28 10.56 -5.01
N THR A 196 20.96 10.18 -3.76
CA THR A 196 21.98 9.99 -2.70
C THR A 196 22.75 8.68 -2.84
N ARG A 197 22.16 7.67 -3.45
CA ARG A 197 22.74 6.32 -3.59
C ARG A 197 23.07 5.96 -5.03
N ARG A 198 23.35 6.95 -5.83
CA ARG A 198 23.62 6.81 -7.27
C ARG A 198 24.68 5.75 -7.58
N GLU A 199 25.76 5.73 -6.81
CA GLU A 199 26.89 4.79 -6.98
C GLU A 199 26.46 3.33 -6.76
N ALA A 200 25.41 3.08 -6.00
CA ALA A 200 24.88 1.73 -5.80
C ALA A 200 24.21 1.14 -7.06
N PHE A 201 24.05 1.92 -8.13
CA PHE A 201 23.43 1.52 -9.39
C PHE A 201 24.44 1.51 -10.55
N GLU A 202 25.75 1.45 -10.30
CA GLU A 202 26.78 1.50 -11.35
C GLU A 202 26.97 0.17 -12.07
N ASP A 203 26.51 -0.96 -11.47
CA ASP A 203 26.63 -2.32 -12.02
C ASP A 203 25.35 -2.76 -12.78
N ASP A 204 25.05 -4.06 -12.78
CA ASP A 204 23.89 -4.67 -13.45
C ASP A 204 22.55 -4.04 -13.05
N SER A 205 22.47 -3.45 -11.86
CA SER A 205 21.28 -2.71 -11.41
C SER A 205 21.02 -1.41 -12.20
N SER A 206 22.01 -0.91 -12.96
CA SER A 206 21.82 0.28 -13.82
C SER A 206 20.83 0.03 -14.94
N ILE A 207 20.79 -1.17 -15.50
CA ILE A 207 19.83 -1.56 -16.55
C ILE A 207 18.41 -1.55 -15.99
N MET A 208 18.24 -2.16 -14.80
CA MET A 208 16.93 -2.16 -14.13
C MET A 208 16.49 -0.76 -13.72
N LEU A 209 17.42 0.10 -13.27
CA LEU A 209 17.11 1.50 -12.99
C LEU A 209 16.62 2.22 -14.24
N CYS A 210 17.31 2.08 -15.37
CA CYS A 210 16.89 2.68 -16.64
C CYS A 210 15.51 2.17 -17.06
N GLN A 211 15.25 0.88 -16.96
CA GLN A 211 13.94 0.29 -17.25
C GLN A 211 12.84 0.83 -16.33
N SER A 212 13.11 0.89 -15.02
CA SER A 212 12.15 1.43 -14.05
C SER A 212 11.81 2.89 -14.32
N LEU A 213 12.80 3.72 -14.65
CA LEU A 213 12.59 5.12 -14.98
C LEU A 213 11.88 5.30 -16.35
N GLN A 214 12.17 4.45 -17.33
CA GLN A 214 11.46 4.46 -18.62
C GLN A 214 9.99 4.07 -18.48
N ASN A 215 9.72 3.11 -17.59
CA ASN A 215 8.36 2.66 -17.31
C ASN A 215 7.54 3.69 -16.52
N CYS A 216 8.21 4.63 -15.83
CA CYS A 216 7.57 5.72 -15.09
C CYS A 216 8.08 7.09 -15.57
N PRO A 217 7.57 7.63 -16.70
CA PRO A 217 8.04 8.90 -17.27
C PRO A 217 7.95 10.08 -16.31
N VAL A 218 6.99 10.06 -15.39
CA VAL A 218 6.81 11.13 -14.40
C VAL A 218 7.91 11.09 -13.34
N LEU A 219 8.26 9.91 -12.84
CA LEU A 219 9.38 9.74 -11.91
C LEU A 219 10.70 10.14 -12.59
N LEU A 220 10.92 9.73 -13.85
CA LEU A 220 12.06 10.14 -14.66
C LEU A 220 12.14 11.66 -14.76
N ARG A 221 11.03 12.34 -15.04
CA ARG A 221 10.96 13.79 -15.14
C ARG A 221 11.32 14.46 -13.81
N LEU A 222 10.80 14.00 -12.68
CA LEU A 222 11.13 14.51 -11.35
C LEU A 222 12.61 14.33 -11.04
N PHE A 223 13.14 13.15 -11.31
CA PHE A 223 14.56 12.84 -11.14
C PHE A 223 15.45 13.77 -11.98
N LEU A 224 15.15 13.92 -13.28
CA LEU A 224 15.92 14.80 -14.18
C LEU A 224 15.83 16.28 -13.77
N GLN A 225 14.68 16.76 -13.34
CA GLN A 225 14.52 18.14 -12.85
C GLN A 225 15.43 18.41 -11.66
N ARG A 226 15.49 17.53 -10.66
CA ARG A 226 16.37 17.69 -9.51
C ARG A 226 17.83 17.57 -9.89
N TRP A 227 18.17 16.60 -10.73
CA TRP A 227 19.54 16.42 -11.20
C TRP A 227 20.09 17.62 -11.94
N LEU A 228 19.29 18.25 -12.82
CA LEU A 228 19.66 19.49 -13.54
C LEU A 228 19.85 20.67 -12.60
N VAL A 229 19.04 20.78 -11.54
CA VAL A 229 19.18 21.84 -10.53
C VAL A 229 20.46 21.65 -9.72
N ALA A 230 20.78 20.41 -9.33
CA ALA A 230 22.00 20.09 -8.59
C ALA A 230 23.26 20.44 -9.40
N LYS A 231 23.28 20.10 -10.72
CA LYS A 231 24.42 20.43 -11.61
C LYS A 231 24.63 21.94 -11.84
N ARG A 232 23.60 22.77 -11.67
CA ARG A 232 23.74 24.22 -11.81
C ARG A 232 24.35 24.90 -10.57
N LYS A 233 24.38 24.18 -9.44
CA LYS A 233 24.92 24.66 -8.16
C LYS A 233 26.34 24.18 -7.86
N SER A 234 26.84 23.19 -8.59
CA SER A 234 28.22 22.68 -8.59
C SER A 234 29.06 23.38 -9.68
#